data_a897548bd1382d72f8569f8b10f0e50d
#
_entry.id   a897548bd1382d72f8569f8b10f0e50d
#
_cell.length_a   1.000
_cell.length_b   1.000
_cell.length_c   1.000
_cell.angle_alpha   90.00
_cell.angle_beta   90.00
_cell.angle_gamma   90.00
#
_symmetry.space_group_name_H-M   'P 1'
#
loop_
_entity.id
_entity.type
_entity.pdbx_description
1 polymer ?
#
loop_
_entity_poly.entity_id
_entity_poly.type
_entity_poly.pdbx_seq_one_letter_code
_entity_poly.pdbx_strand_id
1 'polypeptide(L)'
;MTRTYRGAVSENQHDVISSSSPVRRALVTGASTGIGAATVRLLRSHGWEVVATARRVERLETLADETGCTWVAADLQVPGDVERLAREVLDGGPVDAVVNNAGGALGVDPVAEGSAQEWATMYERNVLAALRVSQAFLPGMRERGGDLVFLTSTAAHGTYPGGGGYVAAKHAERIIANTLRLELV
;
A
#
# COMPACT_ATOMS: atom_id res chain seq x y z
N MET A 1 68.17 -19.49 35.37
CA MET A 1 66.78 -19.70 35.81
C MET A 1 65.89 -18.89 34.85
N THR A 2 65.40 -19.55 33.83
CA THR A 2 64.61 -18.92 32.77
C THR A 2 63.12 -19.34 32.97
N ARG A 3 62.29 -18.36 33.23
CA ARG A 3 60.85 -18.56 33.50
C ARG A 3 60.05 -18.26 32.24
N THR A 4 59.56 -19.28 31.58
CA THR A 4 58.70 -19.17 30.41
C THR A 4 57.25 -18.89 30.85
N TYR A 5 56.69 -17.78 30.39
CA TYR A 5 55.25 -17.46 30.50
C TYR A 5 54.52 -18.00 29.26
N ARG A 6 53.58 -18.96 29.46
CA ARG A 6 52.61 -19.33 28.46
C ARG A 6 51.37 -18.45 28.64
N GLY A 7 51.13 -17.55 27.70
CA GLY A 7 49.87 -16.81 27.61
C GLY A 7 48.80 -17.73 27.06
N ALA A 8 47.67 -17.84 27.78
CA ALA A 8 46.43 -18.45 27.27
C ALA A 8 45.75 -17.49 26.27
N VAL A 9 45.59 -17.96 25.06
CA VAL A 9 44.77 -17.26 24.02
C VAL A 9 43.32 -17.59 24.34
N SER A 10 42.55 -16.60 24.80
CA SER A 10 41.12 -16.68 24.95
C SER A 10 40.49 -16.62 23.53
N GLU A 11 39.92 -17.70 23.10
CA GLU A 11 39.05 -17.72 21.90
C GLU A 11 37.80 -16.87 22.21
N ASN A 12 37.77 -15.65 21.68
CA ASN A 12 36.55 -14.88 21.60
C ASN A 12 35.62 -15.58 20.58
N GLN A 13 34.66 -16.34 21.08
CA GLN A 13 33.48 -16.69 20.32
C GLN A 13 32.73 -15.38 20.04
N HIS A 14 32.89 -14.87 18.83
CA HIS A 14 31.96 -13.89 18.28
C HIS A 14 30.63 -14.58 18.04
N ASP A 15 29.74 -14.51 19.03
CA ASP A 15 28.33 -14.70 18.82
C ASP A 15 27.86 -13.69 17.76
N VAL A 16 27.83 -14.15 16.51
CA VAL A 16 27.13 -13.47 15.43
C VAL A 16 25.65 -13.58 15.76
N ILE A 17 25.15 -12.63 16.55
CA ILE A 17 23.72 -12.43 16.69
C ILE A 17 23.23 -12.01 15.28
N SER A 18 22.74 -12.99 14.54
CA SER A 18 21.98 -12.75 13.32
C SER A 18 20.68 -12.04 13.72
N SER A 19 20.75 -10.73 13.85
CA SER A 19 19.55 -9.89 13.95
C SER A 19 18.90 -9.81 12.55
N SER A 20 18.23 -10.88 12.16
CA SER A 20 17.29 -10.79 11.05
C SER A 20 16.19 -9.82 11.49
N SER A 21 16.21 -8.59 10.98
CA SER A 21 15.09 -7.68 11.15
C SER A 21 13.81 -8.41 10.73
N PRO A 22 12.71 -8.25 11.48
CA PRO A 22 11.46 -8.92 11.13
C PRO A 22 11.09 -8.58 9.67
N VAL A 23 10.61 -9.58 8.94
CA VAL A 23 10.18 -9.39 7.55
C VAL A 23 9.02 -8.41 7.55
N ARG A 24 9.16 -7.30 6.84
CA ARG A 24 8.11 -6.28 6.71
C ARG A 24 7.02 -6.77 5.76
N ARG A 25 5.78 -6.40 6.04
CA ARG A 25 4.60 -6.82 5.26
C ARG A 25 3.83 -5.63 4.73
N ALA A 26 3.43 -5.67 3.45
CA ALA A 26 2.71 -4.59 2.79
C ALA A 26 1.43 -5.06 2.11
N LEU A 27 0.39 -4.22 2.16
CA LEU A 27 -0.77 -4.31 1.28
C LEU A 27 -0.62 -3.32 0.13
N VAL A 28 -0.78 -3.78 -1.12
CA VAL A 28 -0.77 -2.92 -2.31
C VAL A 28 -2.11 -3.01 -3.02
N THR A 29 -2.83 -1.89 -3.11
CA THR A 29 -4.12 -1.82 -3.80
C THR A 29 -3.95 -1.48 -5.28
N GLY A 30 -4.90 -1.91 -6.13
CA GLY A 30 -4.80 -1.71 -7.58
C GLY A 30 -3.62 -2.45 -8.21
N ALA A 31 -3.20 -3.57 -7.62
CA ALA A 31 -1.98 -4.29 -7.96
C ALA A 31 -2.03 -5.07 -9.28
N SER A 32 -3.18 -5.15 -9.95
CA SER A 32 -3.32 -5.96 -11.16
C SER A 32 -2.58 -5.44 -12.40
N THR A 33 -2.10 -4.19 -12.40
CA THR A 33 -1.37 -3.56 -13.53
C THR A 33 -0.59 -2.31 -13.09
N GLY A 34 0.22 -1.78 -14.02
CA GLY A 34 0.84 -0.45 -13.90
C GLY A 34 1.70 -0.30 -12.64
N ILE A 35 1.55 0.83 -11.98
CA ILE A 35 2.34 1.22 -10.80
C ILE A 35 2.14 0.23 -9.65
N GLY A 36 0.90 -0.22 -9.40
CA GLY A 36 0.64 -1.19 -8.34
C GLY A 36 1.38 -2.51 -8.53
N ALA A 37 1.33 -3.10 -9.74
CA ALA A 37 2.08 -4.32 -10.05
C ALA A 37 3.61 -4.11 -9.96
N ALA A 38 4.11 -2.97 -10.44
CA ALA A 38 5.54 -2.63 -10.32
C ALA A 38 5.96 -2.48 -8.85
N THR A 39 5.11 -1.89 -8.01
CA THR A 39 5.35 -1.76 -6.56
C THR A 39 5.42 -3.13 -5.89
N VAL A 40 4.52 -4.06 -6.23
CA VAL A 40 4.57 -5.44 -5.71
C VAL A 40 5.91 -6.10 -6.07
N ARG A 41 6.33 -6.05 -7.34
CA ARG A 41 7.62 -6.61 -7.79
C ARG A 41 8.78 -6.03 -7.01
N LEU A 42 8.81 -4.71 -6.86
CA LEU A 42 9.89 -4.01 -6.15
C LEU A 42 9.94 -4.40 -4.68
N LEU A 43 8.84 -4.37 -3.97
CA LEU A 43 8.78 -4.74 -2.55
C LEU A 43 9.20 -6.21 -2.35
N ARG A 44 8.71 -7.13 -3.20
CA ARG A 44 9.11 -8.54 -3.15
C ARG A 44 10.60 -8.73 -3.38
N SER A 45 11.21 -8.02 -4.35
CA SER A 45 12.65 -8.08 -4.60
C SER A 45 13.51 -7.54 -3.44
N HIS A 46 12.91 -6.75 -2.55
CA HIS A 46 13.54 -6.24 -1.32
C HIS A 46 13.18 -7.06 -0.07
N GLY A 47 12.64 -8.26 -0.23
CA GLY A 47 12.37 -9.18 0.87
C GLY A 47 11.09 -8.88 1.67
N TRP A 48 10.21 -8.01 1.20
CA TRP A 48 8.93 -7.78 1.84
C TRP A 48 7.95 -8.92 1.56
N GLU A 49 7.13 -9.27 2.52
CA GLU A 49 5.88 -9.96 2.26
C GLU A 49 4.87 -8.98 1.68
N VAL A 50 4.20 -9.36 0.60
CA VAL A 50 3.25 -8.47 -0.06
C VAL A 50 1.93 -9.17 -0.30
N VAL A 51 0.83 -8.52 0.11
CA VAL A 51 -0.53 -8.87 -0.29
C VAL A 51 -0.96 -7.91 -1.40
N ALA A 52 -1.22 -8.46 -2.57
CA ALA A 52 -1.73 -7.71 -3.73
C ALA A 52 -3.27 -7.73 -3.73
N THR A 53 -3.94 -6.59 -3.92
CA THR A 53 -5.39 -6.59 -4.10
C THR A 53 -5.83 -5.82 -5.34
N ALA A 54 -6.79 -6.38 -6.05
CA ALA A 54 -7.48 -5.81 -7.21
C ALA A 54 -8.73 -6.63 -7.53
N ARG A 55 -9.50 -6.22 -8.54
CA ARG A 55 -10.71 -6.92 -8.98
C ARG A 55 -10.45 -8.11 -9.91
N ARG A 56 -9.36 -8.06 -10.69
CA ARG A 56 -9.06 -9.05 -11.74
C ARG A 56 -8.21 -10.18 -11.20
N VAL A 57 -8.85 -11.31 -10.94
CA VAL A 57 -8.23 -12.51 -10.36
C VAL A 57 -7.06 -13.02 -11.22
N GLU A 58 -7.26 -13.20 -12.51
CA GLU A 58 -6.26 -13.78 -13.42
C GLU A 58 -4.96 -12.94 -13.47
N ARG A 59 -5.09 -11.61 -13.25
CA ARG A 59 -3.93 -10.71 -13.18
C ARG A 59 -3.20 -10.81 -11.86
N LEU A 60 -3.94 -11.07 -10.77
CA LEU A 60 -3.37 -11.27 -9.45
C LEU A 60 -2.65 -12.62 -9.37
N GLU A 61 -3.22 -13.69 -9.95
CA GLU A 61 -2.61 -15.00 -10.07
C GLU A 61 -1.29 -14.91 -10.84
N THR A 62 -1.31 -14.30 -12.03
CA THR A 62 -0.08 -14.08 -12.83
C THR A 62 0.99 -13.33 -12.03
N LEU A 63 0.62 -12.29 -11.29
CA LEU A 63 1.55 -11.52 -10.47
C LEU A 63 2.09 -12.35 -9.29
N ALA A 64 1.25 -13.19 -8.69
CA ALA A 64 1.65 -14.09 -7.61
C ALA A 64 2.61 -15.17 -8.10
N ASP A 65 2.35 -15.77 -9.26
CA ASP A 65 3.25 -16.76 -9.90
C ASP A 65 4.63 -16.15 -10.19
N GLU A 66 4.65 -14.88 -10.64
CA GLU A 66 5.88 -14.15 -10.96
C GLU A 66 6.69 -13.77 -9.73
N THR A 67 6.02 -13.35 -8.65
CA THR A 67 6.69 -12.65 -7.53
C THR A 67 6.67 -13.41 -6.20
N GLY A 68 5.83 -14.44 -6.09
CA GLY A 68 5.55 -15.12 -4.83
C GLY A 68 4.77 -14.24 -3.82
N CYS A 69 4.09 -13.18 -4.27
CA CYS A 69 3.19 -12.43 -3.41
C CYS A 69 1.91 -13.23 -3.14
N THR A 70 1.25 -12.96 -2.02
CA THR A 70 -0.14 -13.41 -1.80
C THR A 70 -1.11 -12.39 -2.40
N TRP A 71 -2.37 -12.78 -2.58
CA TRP A 71 -3.37 -11.86 -3.10
C TRP A 71 -4.77 -12.11 -2.54
N VAL A 72 -5.57 -11.06 -2.55
CA VAL A 72 -7.01 -11.10 -2.22
C VAL A 72 -7.75 -10.26 -3.27
N ALA A 73 -8.69 -10.88 -3.98
CA ALA A 73 -9.53 -10.15 -4.93
C ALA A 73 -10.58 -9.34 -4.18
N ALA A 74 -10.68 -8.03 -4.47
CA ALA A 74 -11.66 -7.15 -3.86
C ALA A 74 -12.03 -5.98 -4.78
N ASP A 75 -13.29 -5.55 -4.76
CA ASP A 75 -13.71 -4.25 -5.29
C ASP A 75 -13.77 -3.25 -4.13
N LEU A 76 -12.82 -2.35 -4.07
CA LEU A 76 -12.70 -1.36 -2.99
C LEU A 76 -13.81 -0.30 -2.97
N GLN A 77 -14.66 -0.28 -4.01
CA GLN A 77 -15.88 0.53 -4.02
C GLN A 77 -17.00 -0.12 -3.20
N VAL A 78 -16.88 -1.40 -2.87
CA VAL A 78 -17.85 -2.16 -2.08
C VAL A 78 -17.37 -2.26 -0.63
N PRO A 79 -18.05 -1.64 0.35
CA PRO A 79 -17.60 -1.66 1.76
C PRO A 79 -17.37 -3.05 2.33
N GLY A 80 -18.29 -4.00 2.06
CA GLY A 80 -18.16 -5.40 2.53
C GLY A 80 -16.95 -6.13 1.96
N ASP A 81 -16.51 -5.79 0.74
CA ASP A 81 -15.27 -6.32 0.16
C ASP A 81 -14.03 -5.79 0.88
N VAL A 82 -14.04 -4.52 1.29
CA VAL A 82 -12.93 -3.94 2.07
C VAL A 82 -12.84 -4.57 3.46
N GLU A 83 -13.98 -4.80 4.12
CA GLU A 83 -14.03 -5.49 5.42
C GLU A 83 -13.51 -6.93 5.32
N ARG A 84 -13.91 -7.66 4.27
CA ARG A 84 -13.42 -9.01 3.99
C ARG A 84 -11.91 -9.00 3.69
N LEU A 85 -11.45 -8.10 2.82
CA LEU A 85 -10.03 -7.91 2.51
C LEU A 85 -9.23 -7.68 3.80
N ALA A 86 -9.68 -6.77 4.66
CA ALA A 86 -8.98 -6.45 5.90
C ALA A 86 -8.86 -7.68 6.82
N ARG A 87 -9.93 -8.45 6.99
CA ARG A 87 -9.88 -9.70 7.78
C ARG A 87 -8.87 -10.68 7.20
N GLU A 88 -9.00 -11.03 5.92
CA GLU A 88 -8.11 -12.01 5.27
C GLU A 88 -6.63 -11.58 5.32
N VAL A 89 -6.36 -10.29 5.14
CA VAL A 89 -4.99 -9.77 5.24
C VAL A 89 -4.48 -9.85 6.67
N LEU A 90 -5.26 -9.42 7.66
CA LEU A 90 -4.84 -9.39 9.06
C LEU A 90 -4.77 -10.78 9.71
N ASP A 91 -5.54 -11.76 9.23
CA ASP A 91 -5.42 -13.17 9.64
C ASP A 91 -4.01 -13.74 9.33
N GLY A 92 -3.39 -13.25 8.25
CA GLY A 92 -2.00 -13.59 7.92
C GLY A 92 -0.94 -12.78 8.67
N GLY A 93 -1.34 -11.89 9.58
CA GLY A 93 -0.47 -11.04 10.38
C GLY A 93 -0.60 -9.54 10.10
N PRO A 94 0.03 -8.71 10.90
CA PRO A 94 -0.02 -7.25 10.76
C PRO A 94 0.63 -6.78 9.45
N VAL A 95 0.26 -5.60 8.99
CA VAL A 95 0.92 -4.91 7.88
C VAL A 95 1.71 -3.70 8.39
N ASP A 96 2.90 -3.51 7.83
CA ASP A 96 3.78 -2.38 8.13
C ASP A 96 3.57 -1.24 7.13
N ALA A 97 3.01 -1.54 5.95
CA ALA A 97 2.72 -0.53 4.94
C ALA A 97 1.42 -0.83 4.19
N VAL A 98 0.63 0.21 3.93
CA VAL A 98 -0.53 0.15 3.02
C VAL A 98 -0.31 1.14 1.89
N VAL A 99 -0.26 0.63 0.66
CA VAL A 99 -0.11 1.44 -0.55
C VAL A 99 -1.47 1.61 -1.21
N ASN A 100 -2.10 2.77 -0.99
CA ASN A 100 -3.32 3.20 -1.66
C ASN A 100 -2.97 3.66 -3.07
N ASN A 101 -2.93 2.70 -4.01
CA ASN A 101 -2.65 2.95 -5.43
C ASN A 101 -3.88 2.75 -6.31
N ALA A 102 -4.90 2.03 -5.84
CA ALA A 102 -6.13 1.82 -6.60
C ALA A 102 -6.80 3.16 -6.92
N GLY A 103 -7.13 3.37 -8.19
CA GLY A 103 -7.76 4.59 -8.64
C GLY A 103 -7.81 4.67 -10.17
N GLY A 104 -8.21 5.81 -10.68
CA GLY A 104 -8.21 6.08 -12.13
C GLY A 104 -9.22 7.14 -12.54
N ALA A 105 -9.02 7.66 -13.75
CA ALA A 105 -9.91 8.63 -14.38
C ALA A 105 -11.04 7.94 -15.17
N LEU A 106 -12.14 8.66 -15.36
CA LEU A 106 -13.23 8.36 -16.27
C LEU A 106 -13.56 9.66 -17.03
N GLY A 107 -13.68 9.56 -18.35
CA GLY A 107 -13.99 10.70 -19.19
C GLY A 107 -12.93 11.81 -19.18
N VAL A 108 -13.08 12.72 -20.09
CA VAL A 108 -12.29 13.95 -20.24
C VAL A 108 -13.17 15.12 -20.70
N ASP A 109 -14.45 15.08 -20.31
CA ASP A 109 -15.45 16.04 -20.77
C ASP A 109 -15.27 17.39 -20.07
N PRO A 110 -15.56 18.50 -20.78
CA PRO A 110 -15.70 19.81 -20.16
C PRO A 110 -16.73 19.79 -19.02
N VAL A 111 -16.55 20.61 -18.01
CA VAL A 111 -17.44 20.65 -16.83
C VAL A 111 -18.92 20.84 -17.22
N ALA A 112 -19.18 21.61 -18.28
CA ALA A 112 -20.53 21.87 -18.77
C ALA A 112 -21.24 20.62 -19.35
N GLU A 113 -20.49 19.62 -19.77
CA GLU A 113 -20.96 18.41 -20.44
C GLU A 113 -20.73 17.13 -19.63
N GLY A 114 -19.92 17.24 -18.59
CA GLY A 114 -19.48 16.10 -17.76
C GLY A 114 -20.62 15.46 -16.98
N SER A 115 -20.64 14.14 -16.93
CA SER A 115 -21.62 13.36 -16.20
C SER A 115 -21.38 13.43 -14.68
N ALA A 116 -22.36 13.93 -13.93
CA ALA A 116 -22.31 13.90 -12.46
C ALA A 116 -22.13 12.47 -11.90
N GLN A 117 -22.66 11.46 -12.59
CA GLN A 117 -22.49 10.06 -12.22
C GLN A 117 -21.03 9.60 -12.40
N GLU A 118 -20.34 10.03 -13.45
CA GLU A 118 -18.92 9.73 -13.63
C GLU A 118 -18.06 10.43 -12.59
N TRP A 119 -18.38 11.66 -12.22
CA TRP A 119 -17.72 12.38 -11.12
C TRP A 119 -17.90 11.65 -9.79
N ALA A 120 -19.12 11.20 -9.48
CA ALA A 120 -19.39 10.41 -8.28
C ALA A 120 -18.60 9.09 -8.31
N THR A 121 -18.51 8.42 -9.45
CA THR A 121 -17.74 7.19 -9.62
C THR A 121 -16.23 7.44 -9.44
N MET A 122 -15.71 8.55 -9.96
CA MET A 122 -14.31 8.93 -9.75
C MET A 122 -14.02 9.22 -8.27
N TYR A 123 -14.95 9.89 -7.58
CA TYR A 123 -14.82 10.14 -6.16
C TYR A 123 -14.85 8.84 -5.34
N GLU A 124 -15.79 7.95 -5.63
CA GLU A 124 -15.88 6.64 -5.00
C GLU A 124 -14.59 5.81 -5.18
N ARG A 125 -14.08 5.75 -6.41
CA ARG A 125 -12.91 4.96 -6.79
C ARG A 125 -11.59 5.48 -6.22
N ASN A 126 -11.40 6.80 -6.17
CA ASN A 126 -10.12 7.40 -5.79
C ASN A 126 -10.10 7.87 -4.33
N VAL A 127 -11.25 8.29 -3.78
CA VAL A 127 -11.32 8.92 -2.46
C VAL A 127 -11.87 7.95 -1.42
N LEU A 128 -13.11 7.48 -1.61
CA LEU A 128 -13.77 6.65 -0.60
C LEU A 128 -13.15 5.27 -0.49
N ALA A 129 -12.68 4.69 -1.60
CA ALA A 129 -11.95 3.43 -1.59
C ALA A 129 -10.66 3.54 -0.77
N ALA A 130 -9.84 4.58 -1.00
CA ALA A 130 -8.61 4.81 -0.23
C ALA A 130 -8.88 5.12 1.24
N LEU A 131 -9.96 5.87 1.53
CA LEU A 131 -10.38 6.16 2.90
C LEU A 131 -10.76 4.88 3.65
N ARG A 132 -11.63 4.04 3.08
CA ARG A 132 -12.07 2.77 3.71
C ARG A 132 -10.90 1.83 3.96
N VAL A 133 -10.01 1.66 2.99
CA VAL A 133 -8.80 0.85 3.17
C VAL A 133 -7.94 1.41 4.30
N SER A 134 -7.69 2.72 4.31
CA SER A 134 -6.91 3.35 5.38
C SER A 134 -7.55 3.13 6.75
N GLN A 135 -8.87 3.35 6.88
CA GLN A 135 -9.61 3.13 8.13
C GLN A 135 -9.54 1.68 8.63
N ALA A 136 -9.56 0.70 7.72
CA ALA A 136 -9.52 -0.71 8.08
C ALA A 136 -8.17 -1.15 8.69
N PHE A 137 -7.06 -0.54 8.28
CA PHE A 137 -5.71 -0.92 8.75
C PHE A 137 -5.13 0.04 9.78
N LEU A 138 -5.63 1.27 9.84
CA LEU A 138 -5.13 2.33 10.72
C LEU A 138 -5.08 1.94 12.22
N PRO A 139 -6.09 1.27 12.81
CA PRO A 139 -6.04 0.92 14.24
C PRO A 139 -4.79 0.13 14.62
N GLY A 140 -4.49 -0.94 13.88
CA GLY A 140 -3.30 -1.74 14.14
C GLY A 140 -1.97 -1.02 13.83
N MET A 141 -1.97 -0.10 12.85
CA MET A 141 -0.79 0.71 12.54
C MET A 141 -0.53 1.80 13.59
N ARG A 142 -1.57 2.35 14.21
CA ARG A 142 -1.39 3.29 15.33
C ARG A 142 -0.72 2.67 16.55
N GLU A 143 -0.97 1.40 16.79
CA GLU A 143 -0.38 0.69 17.94
C GLU A 143 1.08 0.29 17.71
N ARG A 144 1.44 -0.07 16.48
CA ARG A 144 2.74 -0.67 16.16
C ARG A 144 3.67 0.23 15.33
N GLY A 145 3.16 1.32 14.81
CA GLY A 145 3.78 2.08 13.74
C GLY A 145 3.46 1.48 12.36
N GLY A 146 3.83 2.21 11.32
CA GLY A 146 3.64 1.79 9.93
C GLY A 146 3.49 2.97 8.98
N ASP A 147 3.43 2.67 7.68
CA ASP A 147 3.41 3.66 6.62
C ASP A 147 2.09 3.59 5.80
N LEU A 148 1.34 4.70 5.74
CA LEU A 148 0.24 4.87 4.80
C LEU A 148 0.73 5.67 3.59
N VAL A 149 0.80 5.04 2.44
CA VAL A 149 1.22 5.65 1.17
C VAL A 149 0.00 5.89 0.30
N PHE A 150 -0.15 7.11 -0.24
CA PHE A 150 -1.22 7.47 -1.17
C PHE A 150 -0.61 7.84 -2.52
N LEU A 151 -0.98 7.10 -3.56
CA LEU A 151 -0.56 7.39 -4.92
C LEU A 151 -1.50 8.41 -5.55
N THR A 152 -1.22 9.67 -5.30
CA THR A 152 -2.01 10.77 -5.83
C THR A 152 -1.62 11.08 -7.30
N SER A 153 -1.64 12.32 -7.72
CA SER A 153 -1.32 12.72 -9.09
C SER A 153 -0.85 14.17 -9.11
N THR A 154 -0.17 14.59 -10.16
CA THR A 154 0.02 16.02 -10.47
C THR A 154 -1.33 16.75 -10.59
N ALA A 155 -2.39 16.05 -10.99
CA ALA A 155 -3.78 16.52 -10.95
C ALA A 155 -4.26 16.90 -9.54
N ALA A 156 -3.57 16.52 -8.47
CA ALA A 156 -3.86 16.93 -7.10
C ALA A 156 -3.27 18.31 -6.73
N HIS A 157 -2.59 18.98 -7.67
CA HIS A 157 -1.90 20.26 -7.46
C HIS A 157 -2.28 21.34 -8.47
N GLY A 158 -3.04 20.98 -9.50
CA GLY A 158 -3.46 21.92 -10.55
C GLY A 158 -4.68 21.43 -11.29
N THR A 159 -5.18 22.26 -12.21
CA THR A 159 -6.36 21.98 -13.02
C THR A 159 -6.02 22.04 -14.51
N TYR A 160 -6.80 21.34 -15.31
CA TYR A 160 -6.68 21.35 -16.77
C TYR A 160 -8.05 21.10 -17.43
N PRO A 161 -8.28 21.59 -18.66
CA PRO A 161 -9.54 21.35 -19.35
C PRO A 161 -9.86 19.87 -19.49
N GLY A 162 -11.12 19.49 -19.26
CA GLY A 162 -11.57 18.08 -19.31
C GLY A 162 -11.17 17.23 -18.10
N GLY A 163 -10.35 17.74 -17.19
CA GLY A 163 -9.88 16.99 -16.03
C GLY A 163 -10.75 17.11 -14.79
N GLY A 164 -11.84 17.87 -14.81
CA GLY A 164 -12.57 18.33 -13.64
C GLY A 164 -12.87 17.26 -12.59
N GLY A 165 -13.50 16.17 -12.97
CA GLY A 165 -13.86 15.10 -12.04
C GLY A 165 -12.65 14.37 -11.43
N TYR A 166 -11.65 14.06 -12.25
CA TYR A 166 -10.44 13.41 -11.77
C TYR A 166 -9.59 14.33 -10.89
N VAL A 167 -9.43 15.59 -11.31
CA VAL A 167 -8.74 16.63 -10.54
C VAL A 167 -9.39 16.81 -9.17
N ALA A 168 -10.71 16.94 -9.10
CA ALA A 168 -11.45 17.07 -7.84
C ALA A 168 -11.21 15.85 -6.93
N ALA A 169 -11.30 14.64 -7.47
CA ALA A 169 -11.07 13.41 -6.71
C ALA A 169 -9.62 13.32 -6.19
N LYS A 170 -8.62 13.63 -7.01
CA LYS A 170 -7.20 13.55 -6.58
C LYS A 170 -6.82 14.66 -5.60
N HIS A 171 -7.44 15.84 -5.67
CA HIS A 171 -7.31 16.84 -4.61
C HIS A 171 -7.87 16.33 -3.28
N ALA A 172 -9.07 15.73 -3.30
CA ALA A 172 -9.70 15.17 -2.11
C ALA A 172 -8.88 14.02 -1.51
N GLU A 173 -8.38 13.09 -2.33
CA GLU A 173 -7.49 12.00 -1.88
C GLU A 173 -6.23 12.54 -1.19
N ARG A 174 -5.59 13.55 -1.77
CA ARG A 174 -4.43 14.20 -1.15
C ARG A 174 -4.75 14.80 0.22
N ILE A 175 -5.94 15.37 0.38
CA ILE A 175 -6.36 15.94 1.67
C ILE A 175 -6.50 14.85 2.74
N ILE A 176 -6.98 13.65 2.40
CA ILE A 176 -6.98 12.51 3.35
C ILE A 176 -5.57 12.27 3.88
N ALA A 177 -4.58 12.13 3.00
CA ALA A 177 -3.20 11.89 3.39
C ALA A 177 -2.63 13.00 4.27
N ASN A 178 -2.88 14.28 3.92
CA ASN A 178 -2.41 15.43 4.67
C ASN A 178 -3.08 15.51 6.07
N THR A 179 -4.38 15.21 6.16
CA THR A 179 -5.12 15.22 7.42
C THR A 179 -4.62 14.11 8.35
N LEU A 180 -4.50 12.89 7.84
CA LEU A 180 -3.95 11.76 8.61
C LEU A 180 -2.55 12.06 9.14
N ARG A 181 -1.72 12.74 8.37
CA ARG A 181 -0.39 13.16 8.82
C ARG A 181 -0.43 14.10 10.04
N LEU A 182 -1.48 14.91 10.19
CA LEU A 182 -1.66 15.79 11.35
C LEU A 182 -2.29 15.08 12.54
N GLU A 183 -3.14 14.07 12.28
CA GLU A 183 -3.86 13.33 13.31
C GLU A 183 -3.03 12.21 13.96
N LEU A 184 -1.95 11.79 13.30
CA LEU A 184 -1.13 10.64 13.70
C LEU A 184 0.25 11.02 14.24
N VAL A 185 0.51 12.30 14.46
CA VAL A 185 1.78 12.81 15.02
C VAL A 185 1.69 12.94 16.53
#